data_d4d5d00b6ca7da783e7d3a0604cd1b05
#
_entry.id   d4d5d00b6ca7da783e7d3a0604cd1b05
#
_cell.length_a   1.000
_cell.length_b   1.000
_cell.length_c   1.000
_cell.angle_alpha   90.00
_cell.angle_beta   90.00
_cell.angle_gamma   90.00
#
_symmetry.space_group_name_H-M   'P 1'
#
loop_
_entity.id
_entity.type
_entity.pdbx_description
1 polymer ?
#
loop_
_entity_poly.entity_id
_entity_poly.type
_entity_poly.pdbx_seq_one_letter_code
_entity_poly.pdbx_strand_id
1 'polypeptide(L)'
;MQLTNHQAKYFAYELSKKCKSDSSEKFGATLMDAKVDLNPHQVEAALFAFKSPLSNGAILADEVGLGKTIEAGILLSQKWAEGSRKILIICPSSLRKQWMQELADKFYLPSEVMETKNFNKKIKAGVKNPFESKNNIQICSYHFARNKAEYLQLVSWDLIVIDEAHYLRNVYRGSSKIAN
;
A
#
# COMPACT_ATOMS: atom_id res chain seq x y z
N MET A 1 -22.32 28.54 -8.12
CA MET A 1 -21.14 29.43 -8.13
C MET A 1 -20.48 29.29 -9.50
N GLN A 2 -20.50 30.33 -10.34
CA GLN A 2 -19.87 30.27 -11.67
C GLN A 2 -18.39 30.63 -11.51
N LEU A 3 -17.51 29.73 -11.96
CA LEU A 3 -16.07 29.98 -12.02
C LEU A 3 -15.77 31.05 -13.09
N THR A 4 -14.96 32.04 -12.73
CA THR A 4 -14.43 32.99 -13.71
C THR A 4 -13.38 32.29 -14.60
N ASN A 5 -13.18 32.80 -15.82
CA ASN A 5 -12.16 32.24 -16.72
C ASN A 5 -10.75 32.23 -16.10
N HIS A 6 -10.45 33.18 -15.23
CA HIS A 6 -9.17 33.25 -14.54
C HIS A 6 -9.04 32.15 -13.48
N GLN A 7 -10.10 31.93 -12.71
CA GLN A 7 -10.14 30.81 -11.74
C GLN A 7 -10.07 29.45 -12.43
N ALA A 8 -10.79 29.27 -13.56
CA ALA A 8 -10.72 28.04 -14.33
C ALA A 8 -9.29 27.78 -14.86
N LYS A 9 -8.61 28.84 -15.34
CA LYS A 9 -7.22 28.73 -15.81
C LYS A 9 -6.26 28.41 -14.67
N TYR A 10 -6.44 29.00 -13.49
CA TYR A 10 -5.65 28.73 -12.30
C TYR A 10 -5.82 27.27 -11.85
N PHE A 11 -7.06 26.79 -11.73
CA PHE A 11 -7.32 25.40 -11.37
C PHE A 11 -6.80 24.40 -12.41
N ALA A 12 -6.93 24.71 -13.70
CA ALA A 12 -6.37 23.88 -14.76
C ALA A 12 -4.84 23.80 -14.66
N TYR A 13 -4.17 24.92 -14.34
CA TYR A 13 -2.72 24.97 -14.13
C TYR A 13 -2.32 24.12 -12.91
N GLU A 14 -2.99 24.29 -11.77
CA GLU A 14 -2.72 23.51 -10.56
C GLU A 14 -2.93 22.00 -10.79
N LEU A 15 -4.02 21.61 -11.47
CA LEU A 15 -4.30 20.21 -11.81
C LEU A 15 -3.31 19.62 -12.83
N SER A 16 -2.72 20.46 -13.69
CA SER A 16 -1.76 20.01 -14.71
C SER A 16 -0.29 20.12 -14.26
N LYS A 17 -0.04 20.74 -13.12
CA LYS A 17 1.30 20.91 -12.55
C LYS A 17 1.95 19.56 -12.27
N LYS A 18 2.90 19.18 -13.12
CA LYS A 18 3.72 17.99 -12.93
C LYS A 18 4.79 18.27 -11.86
N CYS A 19 4.48 18.04 -10.61
CA CYS A 19 5.50 18.03 -9.56
C CYS A 19 6.32 16.75 -9.65
N LYS A 20 7.62 16.82 -9.32
CA LYS A 20 8.46 15.63 -9.17
C LYS A 20 7.86 14.72 -8.09
N SER A 21 8.02 13.41 -8.23
CA SER A 21 7.46 12.42 -7.30
C SER A 21 7.92 12.61 -5.84
N ASP A 22 9.05 13.27 -5.63
CA ASP A 22 9.66 13.57 -4.34
C ASP A 22 9.30 14.96 -3.76
N SER A 23 8.38 15.69 -4.40
CA SER A 23 8.00 17.02 -3.92
C SER A 23 7.09 16.93 -2.69
N SER A 24 7.44 17.67 -1.63
CA SER A 24 6.65 17.81 -0.41
C SER A 24 5.24 18.40 -0.66
N GLU A 25 5.03 19.12 -1.73
CA GLU A 25 3.74 19.70 -2.14
C GLU A 25 2.73 18.61 -2.56
N LYS A 26 3.18 17.59 -3.31
CA LYS A 26 2.36 16.44 -3.71
C LYS A 26 1.94 15.61 -2.51
N PHE A 27 2.89 15.42 -1.61
CA PHE A 27 2.67 14.70 -0.37
C PHE A 27 1.64 15.39 0.54
N GLY A 28 1.71 16.73 0.62
CA GLY A 28 0.75 17.54 1.37
C GLY A 28 -0.69 17.39 0.86
N ALA A 29 -0.90 17.35 -0.46
CA ALA A 29 -2.23 17.16 -1.05
C ALA A 29 -2.83 15.80 -0.70
N THR A 30 -2.04 14.73 -0.75
CA THR A 30 -2.49 13.37 -0.40
C THR A 30 -2.83 13.24 1.09
N LEU A 31 -2.13 13.99 1.96
CA LEU A 31 -2.39 14.02 3.39
C LEU A 31 -3.69 14.75 3.74
N MET A 32 -4.08 15.77 2.97
CA MET A 32 -5.32 16.53 3.19
C MET A 32 -6.58 15.70 2.90
N ASP A 33 -6.49 14.70 2.04
CA ASP A 33 -7.61 13.81 1.72
C ASP A 33 -7.79 12.67 2.73
N ALA A 34 -6.80 12.41 3.58
CA ALA A 34 -6.88 11.36 4.60
C ALA A 34 -7.70 11.82 5.82
N LYS A 35 -8.66 11.00 6.25
CA LYS A 35 -9.40 11.21 7.52
C LYS A 35 -8.60 10.75 8.73
N VAL A 36 -7.43 11.34 8.93
CA VAL A 36 -6.55 10.96 10.04
C VAL A 36 -5.96 12.20 10.69
N ASP A 37 -6.00 12.25 12.02
CA ASP A 37 -5.18 13.19 12.77
C ASP A 37 -3.71 12.75 12.69
N LEU A 38 -2.98 13.39 11.81
CA LEU A 38 -1.60 13.04 11.52
C LEU A 38 -0.65 13.64 12.54
N ASN A 39 0.13 12.79 13.16
CA ASN A 39 1.23 13.22 14.00
C ASN A 39 2.48 13.52 13.17
N PRO A 40 3.27 14.55 13.52
CA PRO A 40 4.46 14.93 12.76
C PRO A 40 5.43 13.76 12.51
N HIS A 41 5.65 12.88 13.48
CA HIS A 41 6.53 11.71 13.33
C HIS A 41 6.06 10.72 12.26
N GLN A 42 4.73 10.53 12.10
CA GLN A 42 4.18 9.64 11.08
C GLN A 42 4.43 10.19 9.66
N VAL A 43 4.33 11.50 9.52
CA VAL A 43 4.64 12.19 8.26
C VAL A 43 6.14 12.08 7.94
N GLU A 44 7.00 12.27 8.95
CA GLU A 44 8.45 12.13 8.79
C GLU A 44 8.86 10.70 8.42
N ALA A 45 8.28 9.68 9.05
CA ALA A 45 8.52 8.27 8.73
C ALA A 45 8.11 7.93 7.28
N ALA A 46 6.93 8.40 6.86
CA ALA A 46 6.48 8.21 5.48
C ALA A 46 7.39 8.95 4.49
N LEU A 47 7.81 10.20 4.78
CA LEU A 47 8.77 10.95 3.96
C LEU A 47 10.12 10.25 3.87
N PHE A 48 10.61 9.67 4.97
CA PHE A 48 11.83 8.87 4.97
C PHE A 48 11.72 7.67 4.03
N ALA A 49 10.61 6.92 4.11
CA ALA A 49 10.35 5.79 3.22
C ALA A 49 10.31 6.21 1.74
N PHE A 50 9.81 7.41 1.45
CA PHE A 50 9.78 7.98 0.11
C PHE A 50 11.16 8.39 -0.42
N LYS A 51 11.94 9.06 0.43
CA LYS A 51 13.20 9.71 0.05
C LYS A 51 14.41 8.82 0.19
N SER A 52 14.26 7.56 0.64
CA SER A 52 15.39 6.66 0.83
C SER A 52 16.15 6.43 -0.49
N PRO A 53 17.26 7.11 -0.75
CA PRO A 53 17.95 7.06 -2.04
C PRO A 53 18.80 5.80 -2.22
N LEU A 54 19.00 5.03 -1.14
CA LEU A 54 19.97 3.93 -1.07
C LEU A 54 19.32 2.55 -1.07
N SER A 55 17.99 2.46 -0.99
CA SER A 55 17.31 1.17 -0.95
C SER A 55 15.99 1.22 -1.72
N ASN A 56 15.63 0.11 -2.35
CA ASN A 56 14.32 -0.07 -2.97
C ASN A 56 13.22 -0.32 -1.93
N GLY A 57 13.41 0.08 -0.68
CA GLY A 57 12.46 -0.11 0.40
C GLY A 57 12.89 0.58 1.70
N ALA A 58 12.00 0.59 2.69
CA ALA A 58 12.24 1.13 4.01
C ALA A 58 11.69 0.20 5.10
N ILE A 59 12.31 0.23 6.28
CA ILE A 59 11.82 -0.45 7.48
C ILE A 59 11.25 0.62 8.40
N LEU A 60 9.94 0.51 8.70
CA LEU A 60 9.25 1.32 9.71
C LEU A 60 9.36 0.60 11.05
N ALA A 61 10.21 1.08 11.94
CA ALA A 61 10.60 0.40 13.17
C ALA A 61 10.12 1.12 14.44
N ASP A 62 9.12 1.98 14.34
CA ASP A 62 8.57 2.72 15.46
C ASP A 62 7.95 1.81 16.53
N GLU A 63 7.81 2.33 17.76
CA GLU A 63 7.22 1.58 18.86
C GLU A 63 5.81 1.10 18.56
N VAL A 64 5.41 0.03 19.25
CA VAL A 64 4.06 -0.54 19.13
C VAL A 64 3.02 0.50 19.57
N GLY A 65 2.02 0.75 18.72
CA GLY A 65 0.94 1.71 19.03
C GLY A 65 1.14 3.11 18.45
N LEU A 66 2.31 3.46 17.90
CA LEU A 66 2.55 4.78 17.29
C LEU A 66 1.93 4.97 15.89
N GLY A 67 1.23 3.97 15.38
CA GLY A 67 0.46 4.11 14.15
C GLY A 67 1.21 3.73 12.87
N LYS A 68 2.08 2.71 12.90
CA LYS A 68 2.76 2.18 11.71
C LYS A 68 1.84 1.91 10.52
N THR A 69 0.61 1.48 10.79
CA THR A 69 -0.42 1.31 9.75
C THR A 69 -0.79 2.63 9.08
N ILE A 70 -0.78 3.74 9.85
CA ILE A 70 -1.03 5.09 9.31
C ILE A 70 0.13 5.52 8.41
N GLU A 71 1.37 5.34 8.85
CA GLU A 71 2.58 5.64 8.07
C GLU A 71 2.59 4.88 6.74
N ALA A 72 2.31 3.57 6.80
CA ALA A 72 2.19 2.75 5.61
C ALA A 72 0.98 3.17 4.74
N GLY A 73 -0.15 3.55 5.35
CA GLY A 73 -1.33 4.07 4.66
C GLY A 73 -1.06 5.35 3.88
N ILE A 74 -0.30 6.27 4.46
CA ILE A 74 0.16 7.50 3.80
C ILE A 74 1.01 7.15 2.56
N LEU A 75 1.97 6.23 2.72
CA LEU A 75 2.80 5.76 1.61
C LEU A 75 1.96 5.12 0.49
N LEU A 76 1.00 4.27 0.87
CA LEU A 76 0.09 3.60 -0.05
C LEU A 76 -0.78 4.60 -0.82
N SER A 77 -1.33 5.62 -0.13
CA SER A 77 -2.14 6.69 -0.74
C SER A 77 -1.34 7.45 -1.78
N GLN A 78 -0.12 7.83 -1.44
CA GLN A 78 0.75 8.55 -2.36
C GLN A 78 1.10 7.69 -3.59
N LYS A 79 1.51 6.43 -3.37
CA LYS A 79 1.82 5.51 -4.47
C LYS A 79 0.61 5.25 -5.37
N TRP A 80 -0.57 5.13 -4.78
CA TRP A 80 -1.81 5.01 -5.54
C TRP A 80 -2.12 6.26 -6.37
N ALA A 81 -1.94 7.46 -5.81
CA ALA A 81 -2.09 8.74 -6.50
C ALA A 81 -1.06 8.90 -7.64
N GLU A 82 0.15 8.36 -7.49
CA GLU A 82 1.18 8.31 -8.53
C GLU A 82 0.89 7.32 -9.66
N GLY A 83 -0.17 6.53 -9.55
CA GLY A 83 -0.56 5.56 -10.56
C GLY A 83 -0.08 4.13 -10.31
N SER A 84 0.58 3.85 -9.20
CA SER A 84 0.90 2.48 -8.78
C SER A 84 -0.38 1.69 -8.54
N ARG A 85 -0.51 0.52 -9.14
CA ARG A 85 -1.74 -0.28 -9.08
C ARG A 85 -1.51 -1.72 -8.63
N LYS A 86 -0.31 -2.24 -8.82
CA LYS A 86 0.07 -3.58 -8.37
C LYS A 86 0.69 -3.49 -6.98
N ILE A 87 -0.18 -3.41 -5.97
CA ILE A 87 0.21 -3.24 -4.57
C ILE A 87 -0.23 -4.45 -3.77
N LEU A 88 0.69 -5.01 -2.99
CA LEU A 88 0.48 -6.17 -2.13
C LEU A 88 0.75 -5.81 -0.68
N ILE A 89 -0.14 -6.23 0.22
CA ILE A 89 0.05 -6.19 1.66
C ILE A 89 0.08 -7.63 2.19
N ILE A 90 1.16 -8.01 2.86
CA ILE A 90 1.31 -9.29 3.53
C ILE A 90 1.30 -9.03 5.04
N CYS A 91 0.34 -9.59 5.75
CA CYS A 91 0.15 -9.36 7.17
C CYS A 91 -0.29 -10.66 7.90
N PRO A 92 -0.30 -10.68 9.23
CA PRO A 92 -0.93 -11.76 10.00
C PRO A 92 -2.39 -11.96 9.60
N SER A 93 -2.86 -13.23 9.63
CA SER A 93 -4.22 -13.57 9.18
C SER A 93 -5.32 -12.83 9.93
N SER A 94 -5.10 -12.49 11.20
CA SER A 94 -6.02 -11.72 12.05
C SER A 94 -6.16 -10.27 11.61
N LEU A 95 -5.12 -9.68 11.01
CA LEU A 95 -5.08 -8.24 10.68
C LEU A 95 -5.60 -7.92 9.27
N ARG A 96 -5.85 -8.91 8.43
CA ARG A 96 -6.29 -8.69 7.03
C ARG A 96 -7.55 -7.82 6.91
N LYS A 97 -8.55 -8.09 7.75
CA LYS A 97 -9.80 -7.33 7.74
C LYS A 97 -9.61 -5.91 8.29
N GLN A 98 -8.77 -5.78 9.31
CA GLN A 98 -8.42 -4.49 9.87
C GLN A 98 -7.72 -3.62 8.82
N TRP A 99 -6.72 -4.17 8.11
CA TRP A 99 -6.06 -3.48 7.00
C TRP A 99 -7.05 -3.01 5.94
N MET A 100 -7.95 -3.89 5.51
CA MET A 100 -8.98 -3.54 4.52
C MET A 100 -9.87 -2.40 5.01
N GLN A 101 -10.31 -2.45 6.26
CA GLN A 101 -11.16 -1.42 6.86
C GLN A 101 -10.40 -0.09 7.01
N GLU A 102 -9.17 -0.10 7.53
CA GLU A 102 -8.37 1.11 7.69
C GLU A 102 -8.06 1.79 6.36
N LEU A 103 -7.74 1.02 5.33
CA LEU A 103 -7.52 1.57 3.98
C LEU A 103 -8.78 2.23 3.43
N ALA A 104 -9.95 1.63 3.62
CA ALA A 104 -11.22 2.19 3.17
C ALA A 104 -11.62 3.43 3.97
N ASP A 105 -11.60 3.35 5.31
CA ASP A 105 -12.17 4.37 6.18
C ASP A 105 -11.28 5.62 6.30
N LYS A 106 -9.95 5.41 6.30
CA LYS A 106 -8.98 6.48 6.55
C LYS A 106 -8.38 7.04 5.26
N PHE A 107 -8.20 6.22 4.25
CA PHE A 107 -7.45 6.58 3.04
C PHE A 107 -8.26 6.47 1.74
N TYR A 108 -9.52 6.02 1.81
CA TYR A 108 -10.38 5.81 0.64
C TYR A 108 -9.75 4.92 -0.45
N LEU A 109 -8.84 4.03 -0.05
CA LEU A 109 -8.15 3.13 -0.95
C LEU A 109 -8.93 1.83 -1.14
N PRO A 110 -9.21 1.44 -2.40
CA PRO A 110 -9.87 0.18 -2.67
C PRO A 110 -8.92 -0.98 -2.37
N SER A 111 -9.40 -1.96 -1.62
CA SER A 111 -8.61 -3.13 -1.26
C SER A 111 -9.44 -4.41 -1.24
N GLU A 112 -8.77 -5.55 -1.38
CA GLU A 112 -9.40 -6.86 -1.40
C GLU A 112 -8.57 -7.87 -0.60
N VAL A 113 -9.24 -8.59 0.30
CA VAL A 113 -8.60 -9.70 1.02
C VAL A 113 -8.57 -10.94 0.13
N MET A 114 -7.36 -11.38 -0.21
CA MET A 114 -7.10 -12.60 -0.95
C MET A 114 -7.00 -13.79 -0.01
N GLU A 115 -7.95 -14.70 -0.16
CA GLU A 115 -8.02 -15.98 0.56
C GLU A 115 -8.45 -17.10 -0.38
N THR A 116 -8.31 -18.34 0.07
CA THR A 116 -8.54 -19.53 -0.77
C THR A 116 -9.89 -19.50 -1.51
N LYS A 117 -10.95 -19.07 -0.83
CA LYS A 117 -12.30 -18.99 -1.41
C LYS A 117 -12.35 -18.02 -2.59
N ASN A 118 -11.87 -16.78 -2.39
CA ASN A 118 -11.89 -15.73 -3.40
C ASN A 118 -10.94 -16.06 -4.56
N PHE A 119 -9.76 -16.57 -4.24
CA PHE A 119 -8.78 -16.99 -5.23
C PHE A 119 -9.34 -18.08 -6.16
N ASN A 120 -9.87 -19.16 -5.58
CA ASN A 120 -10.44 -20.26 -6.36
C ASN A 120 -11.66 -19.83 -7.19
N LYS A 121 -12.47 -18.88 -6.69
CA LYS A 121 -13.58 -18.31 -7.44
C LYS A 121 -13.08 -17.59 -8.70
N LYS A 122 -12.01 -16.80 -8.59
CA LYS A 122 -11.41 -16.09 -9.73
C LYS A 122 -10.79 -17.06 -10.73
N ILE A 123 -10.08 -18.09 -10.27
CA ILE A 123 -9.54 -19.14 -11.16
C ILE A 123 -10.66 -19.85 -11.91
N LYS A 124 -11.74 -20.24 -11.23
CA LYS A 124 -12.91 -20.88 -11.89
C LYS A 124 -13.61 -19.96 -12.88
N ALA A 125 -13.54 -18.65 -12.67
CA ALA A 125 -14.03 -17.64 -13.61
C ALA A 125 -13.10 -17.37 -14.81
N GLY A 126 -12.00 -18.14 -14.95
CA GLY A 126 -11.05 -18.04 -16.07
C GLY A 126 -9.95 -16.99 -15.91
N VAL A 127 -9.81 -16.39 -14.72
CA VAL A 127 -8.73 -15.44 -14.44
C VAL A 127 -7.40 -16.21 -14.31
N LYS A 128 -6.43 -15.92 -15.19
CA LYS A 128 -5.12 -16.62 -15.20
C LYS A 128 -4.34 -16.40 -13.91
N ASN A 129 -4.25 -15.15 -13.46
CA ASN A 129 -3.60 -14.81 -12.19
C ASN A 129 -4.47 -13.82 -11.39
N PRO A 130 -5.13 -14.28 -10.31
CA PRO A 130 -6.00 -13.44 -9.49
C PRO A 130 -5.30 -12.26 -8.81
N PHE A 131 -3.97 -12.26 -8.71
CA PHE A 131 -3.20 -11.16 -8.15
C PHE A 131 -2.92 -10.03 -9.15
N GLU A 132 -3.16 -10.20 -10.43
CA GLU A 132 -2.95 -9.15 -11.45
C GLU A 132 -4.05 -8.08 -11.50
N SER A 133 -4.88 -7.98 -10.47
CA SER A 133 -5.89 -6.91 -10.39
C SER A 133 -5.23 -5.54 -10.24
N LYS A 134 -5.68 -4.58 -11.05
CA LYS A 134 -5.26 -3.17 -10.96
C LYS A 134 -6.28 -2.29 -10.22
N ASN A 135 -7.39 -2.87 -9.81
CA ASN A 135 -8.51 -2.11 -9.24
C ASN A 135 -8.48 -2.07 -7.70
N ASN A 136 -7.72 -2.97 -7.08
CA ASN A 136 -7.67 -3.09 -5.64
C ASN A 136 -6.25 -3.42 -5.16
N ILE A 137 -5.87 -2.87 -4.02
CA ILE A 137 -4.72 -3.31 -3.25
C ILE A 137 -5.00 -4.73 -2.76
N GLN A 138 -4.07 -5.65 -2.99
CA GLN A 138 -4.22 -7.04 -2.60
C GLN A 138 -3.71 -7.25 -1.17
N ILE A 139 -4.54 -7.84 -0.30
CA ILE A 139 -4.17 -8.12 1.10
C ILE A 139 -4.19 -9.63 1.30
N CYS A 140 -3.11 -10.22 1.77
CA CYS A 140 -3.08 -11.64 2.05
C CYS A 140 -2.31 -11.98 3.34
N SER A 141 -2.48 -13.20 3.84
CA SER A 141 -1.68 -13.69 4.97
C SER A 141 -0.36 -14.30 4.50
N TYR A 142 0.62 -14.38 5.40
CA TYR A 142 1.89 -15.06 5.15
C TYR A 142 1.72 -16.49 4.62
N HIS A 143 0.86 -17.28 5.27
CA HIS A 143 0.59 -18.65 4.83
C HIS A 143 -0.05 -18.71 3.44
N PHE A 144 -0.94 -17.76 3.14
CA PHE A 144 -1.57 -17.71 1.82
C PHE A 144 -0.56 -17.27 0.76
N ALA A 145 0.28 -16.27 1.06
CA ALA A 145 1.34 -15.82 0.18
C ALA A 145 2.31 -16.96 -0.16
N ARG A 146 2.77 -17.70 0.85
CA ARG A 146 3.61 -18.89 0.65
C ARG A 146 2.96 -19.94 -0.24
N ASN A 147 1.71 -20.30 0.05
CA ASN A 147 0.98 -21.32 -0.71
C ASN A 147 0.66 -20.90 -2.15
N LYS A 148 0.78 -19.62 -2.47
CA LYS A 148 0.52 -19.03 -3.79
C LYS A 148 1.73 -18.30 -4.34
N ALA A 149 2.93 -18.64 -3.88
CA ALA A 149 4.18 -18.00 -4.27
C ALA A 149 4.39 -17.99 -5.79
N GLU A 150 4.05 -19.09 -6.49
CA GLU A 150 4.16 -19.20 -7.94
C GLU A 150 3.37 -18.09 -8.67
N TYR A 151 2.16 -17.78 -8.20
CA TYR A 151 1.33 -16.71 -8.77
C TYR A 151 1.86 -15.33 -8.41
N LEU A 152 2.34 -15.14 -7.17
CA LEU A 152 2.88 -13.87 -6.70
C LEU A 152 4.16 -13.47 -7.43
N GLN A 153 5.03 -14.43 -7.72
CA GLN A 153 6.30 -14.21 -8.43
C GLN A 153 6.11 -13.80 -9.89
N LEU A 154 4.96 -14.12 -10.49
CA LEU A 154 4.64 -13.72 -11.86
C LEU A 154 4.15 -12.26 -11.96
N VAL A 155 3.88 -11.60 -10.85
CA VAL A 155 3.42 -10.20 -10.83
C VAL A 155 4.59 -9.27 -10.62
N SER A 156 4.76 -8.29 -11.50
CA SER A 156 5.68 -7.17 -11.27
C SER A 156 5.02 -6.18 -10.32
N TRP A 157 5.32 -6.29 -9.05
CA TRP A 157 4.74 -5.44 -8.01
C TRP A 157 5.34 -4.04 -8.02
N ASP A 158 4.49 -3.01 -7.92
CA ASP A 158 4.92 -1.63 -7.75
C ASP A 158 5.33 -1.36 -6.28
N LEU A 159 4.63 -2.00 -5.34
CA LEU A 159 4.90 -1.88 -3.91
C LEU A 159 4.46 -3.16 -3.18
N ILE A 160 5.31 -3.62 -2.25
CA ILE A 160 4.97 -4.68 -1.30
C ILE A 160 5.14 -4.14 0.12
N VAL A 161 4.09 -4.21 0.91
CA VAL A 161 4.10 -3.91 2.34
C VAL A 161 4.08 -5.21 3.12
N ILE A 162 5.01 -5.37 4.04
CA ILE A 162 5.12 -6.53 4.92
C ILE A 162 4.91 -6.05 6.36
N ASP A 163 3.74 -6.37 6.92
CA ASP A 163 3.40 -6.03 8.29
C ASP A 163 3.84 -7.14 9.24
N GLU A 164 4.29 -6.77 10.45
CA GLU A 164 4.83 -7.71 11.42
C GLU A 164 5.99 -8.57 10.86
N ALA A 165 6.95 -7.93 10.21
CA ALA A 165 8.09 -8.58 9.52
C ALA A 165 8.90 -9.54 10.41
N HIS A 166 8.72 -9.47 11.74
CA HIS A 166 9.33 -10.42 12.67
C HIS A 166 8.90 -11.88 12.44
N TYR A 167 7.76 -12.11 11.77
CA TYR A 167 7.35 -13.45 11.33
C TYR A 167 8.32 -14.07 10.32
N LEU A 168 9.12 -13.24 9.63
CA LEU A 168 10.15 -13.69 8.69
C LEU A 168 11.51 -13.96 9.37
N ARG A 169 11.60 -13.89 10.70
CA ARG A 169 12.83 -14.24 11.42
C ARG A 169 13.26 -15.68 11.10
N ASN A 170 14.56 -15.88 11.01
CA ASN A 170 15.15 -17.20 10.72
C ASN A 170 14.86 -17.78 9.33
N VAL A 171 14.58 -16.92 8.33
CA VAL A 171 14.42 -17.35 6.93
C VAL A 171 15.56 -18.22 6.42
N TYR A 172 16.77 -18.04 6.97
CA TYR A 172 17.97 -18.84 6.64
C TYR A 172 18.00 -20.25 7.27
N ARG A 173 17.08 -20.55 8.17
CA ARG A 173 16.97 -21.88 8.77
C ARG A 173 15.90 -22.68 8.03
N GLY A 174 16.29 -23.83 7.44
CA GLY A 174 15.35 -24.70 6.69
C GLY A 174 14.12 -25.19 7.47
N SER A 175 14.04 -24.90 8.78
CA SER A 175 12.89 -25.16 9.64
C SER A 175 11.86 -24.04 9.70
N SER A 176 12.09 -22.90 9.05
CA SER A 176 11.13 -21.78 9.05
C SER A 176 9.93 -22.11 8.18
N LYS A 177 8.78 -22.37 8.82
CA LYS A 177 7.52 -22.76 8.14
C LYS A 177 6.85 -21.61 7.35
N ILE A 178 7.34 -20.39 7.45
CA ILE A 178 6.71 -19.19 6.84
C ILE A 178 7.58 -18.63 5.73
N ALA A 179 8.89 -18.77 5.84
CA ALA A 179 9.85 -18.12 4.96
C ALA A 179 10.48 -19.04 3.91
N ASN A 180 10.21 -20.35 3.97
CA ASN A 180 10.64 -21.34 2.98
C ASN A 180 9.47 -21.87 2.19
#